data_7c7d04c1aa1bf3586697de48f78b791f
#
_entry.id   7c7d04c1aa1bf3586697de48f78b791f
#
_cell.length_a   1.000
_cell.length_b   1.000
_cell.length_c   1.000
_cell.angle_alpha   90.00
_cell.angle_beta   90.00
_cell.angle_gamma   90.00
#
_symmetry.space_group_name_H-M   'P 1'
#
loop_
_entity.id
_entity.type
_entity.pdbx_description
1 polymer ?
#
loop_
_entity_poly.entity_id
_entity_poly.type
_entity_poly.pdbx_seq_one_letter_code
_entity_poly.pdbx_strand_id
1 'polypeptide(L)'
;MKHTRFFVNTLQLFKLLRRQRWLADKRSMSYQQNMVARVVAYIMCGFLLLYLLVMSVAIGWAVRTSHSPSYMWTGLLLPAFFTIDFLLRFSVQQTPMRVVKPYLLLPVSRHQLMGQYVLTSLCSWGNVVWGVVLLPYLVLAVQAEVGVWAMLYTLFILCLVNMASSQWYGVVRTLVNVSLWWWILPISVLALLWSPLLVDTEAHMMMSVYGAVGECIQDVSPLALIVASAIVAFFATMHRYVLEKCLLNEIMKTEHKQISTNVKRHVGENASSRCFDRVLTTLGIVPAYVRLEWRLVMRNRNPRRLLWFYFPFLVLITVALAFNVYESMAMQVFWCIYNFTFLGSSLLIRSLGYEGNYIDVLMMHKHSISDLLRAKYVFYCCVLIVPFCAMLPIVFLGYWSLYMLIAMSIYTMGFQYFILFQMVRFNRQRMLLDVRLTAASANANNYLQLVAQFVVYAVPVALVSLLNSFFSSTVTYSIVLCVGIICVVTHRLWLANIARAFMTTKHDKVEAFRK
;
A
#
# COMPACT_ATOMS: atom_id res chain seq x y z
N MET A 1 -4.86 -42.77 -22.73
CA MET A 1 -3.96 -42.61 -21.55
C MET A 1 -4.83 -42.44 -20.31
N LYS A 2 -4.94 -43.48 -19.47
CA LYS A 2 -5.65 -43.42 -18.20
C LYS A 2 -4.84 -42.54 -17.23
N HIS A 3 -5.35 -41.37 -16.90
CA HIS A 3 -4.79 -40.52 -15.84
C HIS A 3 -4.94 -41.26 -14.50
N THR A 4 -3.89 -41.84 -14.01
CA THR A 4 -3.77 -42.30 -12.62
C THR A 4 -3.87 -41.03 -11.75
N ARG A 5 -5.05 -40.74 -11.22
CA ARG A 5 -5.27 -39.69 -10.24
C ARG A 5 -4.54 -40.11 -8.96
N PHE A 6 -3.38 -39.57 -8.69
CA PHE A 6 -2.75 -39.69 -7.39
C PHE A 6 -3.66 -39.04 -6.35
N PHE A 7 -4.34 -39.83 -5.55
CA PHE A 7 -5.04 -39.37 -4.35
C PHE A 7 -4.00 -38.96 -3.29
N VAL A 8 -3.46 -37.79 -3.41
CA VAL A 8 -2.66 -37.22 -2.32
C VAL A 8 -3.63 -36.85 -1.21
N ASN A 9 -3.37 -37.35 0.00
CA ASN A 9 -4.16 -37.03 1.18
C ASN A 9 -4.22 -35.52 1.37
N THR A 10 -5.40 -34.94 1.58
CA THR A 10 -5.60 -33.45 1.66
C THR A 10 -4.68 -32.79 2.65
N LEU A 11 -4.37 -33.46 3.75
CA LEU A 11 -3.47 -32.96 4.80
C LEU A 11 -1.99 -32.98 4.38
N GLN A 12 -1.58 -33.98 3.62
CA GLN A 12 -0.24 -34.04 3.04
C GLN A 12 -0.04 -32.95 1.99
N LEU A 13 -1.05 -32.72 1.14
CA LEU A 13 -1.03 -31.65 0.14
C LEU A 13 -0.93 -30.28 0.81
N PHE A 14 -1.66 -30.05 1.89
CA PHE A 14 -1.58 -28.81 2.67
C PHE A 14 -0.16 -28.55 3.22
N LYS A 15 0.44 -29.54 3.88
CA LYS A 15 1.81 -29.44 4.42
C LYS A 15 2.83 -29.18 3.31
N LEU A 16 2.69 -29.86 2.18
CA LEU A 16 3.61 -29.73 1.04
C LEU A 16 3.49 -28.35 0.39
N LEU A 17 2.29 -27.86 0.12
CA LEU A 17 2.07 -26.52 -0.44
C LEU A 17 2.55 -25.41 0.50
N ARG A 18 2.34 -25.55 1.81
CA ARG A 18 2.84 -24.60 2.81
C ARG A 18 4.37 -24.55 2.83
N ARG A 19 5.01 -25.73 2.79
CA ARG A 19 6.48 -25.83 2.72
C ARG A 19 7.03 -25.22 1.42
N GLN A 20 6.39 -25.49 0.29
CA GLN A 20 6.82 -24.93 -1.00
C GLN A 20 6.69 -23.40 -1.04
N ARG A 21 5.63 -22.83 -0.49
CA ARG A 21 5.48 -21.37 -0.37
C ARG A 21 6.59 -20.76 0.46
N TRP A 22 6.86 -21.32 1.63
CA TRP A 22 7.94 -20.85 2.49
C TRP A 22 9.31 -20.92 1.81
N LEU A 23 9.58 -21.98 1.05
CA LEU A 23 10.81 -22.10 0.26
C LEU A 23 10.85 -21.09 -0.89
N ALA A 24 9.72 -20.84 -1.57
CA ALA A 24 9.62 -19.84 -2.63
C ALA A 24 9.87 -18.41 -2.10
N ASP A 25 9.32 -18.09 -0.93
CA ASP A 25 9.55 -16.79 -0.28
C ASP A 25 11.03 -16.63 0.12
N LYS A 26 11.65 -17.65 0.70
CA LYS A 26 13.11 -17.63 1.04
C LYS A 26 14.02 -17.53 -0.19
N ARG A 27 13.62 -18.10 -1.32
CA ARG A 27 14.38 -18.07 -2.57
C ARG A 27 14.06 -16.84 -3.42
N SER A 28 13.08 -16.02 -3.01
CA SER A 28 12.75 -14.81 -3.74
C SER A 28 13.94 -13.84 -3.75
N MET A 29 14.15 -13.18 -4.89
CA MET A 29 15.22 -12.19 -5.05
C MET A 29 15.13 -11.08 -3.99
N SER A 30 13.93 -10.65 -3.62
CA SER A 30 13.71 -9.64 -2.59
C SER A 30 14.20 -10.07 -1.21
N TYR A 31 14.11 -11.37 -0.90
CA TYR A 31 14.58 -11.91 0.37
C TYR A 31 16.11 -12.04 0.44
N GLN A 32 16.77 -12.34 -0.69
CA GLN A 32 18.21 -12.62 -0.74
C GLN A 32 19.07 -11.37 -0.94
N GLN A 33 18.55 -10.30 -1.51
CA GLN A 33 19.34 -9.17 -1.99
C GLN A 33 19.99 -8.30 -0.91
N ASN A 34 19.35 -8.10 0.26
CA ASN A 34 19.87 -7.21 1.29
C ASN A 34 19.51 -7.68 2.71
N MET A 35 20.46 -8.27 3.41
CA MET A 35 20.27 -8.72 4.79
C MET A 35 19.98 -7.55 5.74
N VAL A 36 20.70 -6.43 5.62
CA VAL A 36 20.49 -5.24 6.46
C VAL A 36 19.10 -4.65 6.28
N ALA A 37 18.66 -4.48 5.02
CA ALA A 37 17.31 -3.95 4.74
C ALA A 37 16.21 -4.86 5.30
N ARG A 38 16.42 -6.17 5.31
CA ARG A 38 15.49 -7.13 5.91
C ARG A 38 15.43 -7.01 7.43
N VAL A 39 16.58 -6.90 8.09
CA VAL A 39 16.63 -6.70 9.55
C VAL A 39 15.93 -5.39 9.93
N VAL A 40 16.22 -4.30 9.22
CA VAL A 40 15.56 -3.01 9.46
C VAL A 40 14.04 -3.10 9.21
N ALA A 41 13.61 -3.80 8.17
CA ALA A 41 12.17 -4.01 7.91
C ALA A 41 11.50 -4.82 9.04
N TYR A 42 12.16 -5.83 9.59
CA TYR A 42 11.63 -6.57 10.74
C TYR A 42 11.57 -5.72 12.00
N ILE A 43 12.57 -4.88 12.25
CA ILE A 43 12.55 -3.91 13.36
C ILE A 43 11.38 -2.95 13.18
N MET A 44 11.16 -2.41 11.97
CA MET A 44 10.02 -1.53 11.67
C MET A 44 8.67 -2.24 11.87
N CYS A 45 8.54 -3.49 11.42
CA CYS A 45 7.35 -4.29 11.69
C CYS A 45 7.13 -4.51 13.19
N GLY A 46 8.22 -4.71 13.95
CA GLY A 46 8.18 -4.81 15.40
C GLY A 46 7.70 -3.51 16.07
N PHE A 47 8.21 -2.36 15.62
CA PHE A 47 7.74 -1.06 16.09
C PHE A 47 6.26 -0.80 15.77
N LEU A 48 5.83 -1.17 14.55
CA LEU A 48 4.42 -1.05 14.17
C LEU A 48 3.53 -1.92 15.07
N LEU A 49 3.95 -3.15 15.33
CA LEU A 49 3.23 -4.06 16.22
C LEU A 49 3.18 -3.52 17.65
N LEU A 50 4.30 -3.01 18.16
CA LEU A 50 4.36 -2.36 19.47
C LEU A 50 3.42 -1.15 19.53
N TYR A 51 3.43 -0.31 18.51
CA TYR A 51 2.51 0.84 18.40
C TYR A 51 1.05 0.40 18.45
N LEU A 52 0.67 -0.63 17.69
CA LEU A 52 -0.69 -1.17 17.70
C LEU A 52 -1.07 -1.76 19.07
N LEU A 53 -0.13 -2.39 19.76
CA LEU A 53 -0.34 -2.88 21.14
C LEU A 53 -0.56 -1.73 22.12
N VAL A 54 0.25 -0.67 22.04
CA VAL A 54 0.09 0.54 22.87
C VAL A 54 -1.27 1.21 22.61
N MET A 55 -1.67 1.31 21.34
CA MET A 55 -2.99 1.82 20.98
C MET A 55 -4.12 0.95 21.52
N SER A 56 -3.98 -0.38 21.49
CA SER A 56 -4.95 -1.31 22.05
C SER A 56 -5.08 -1.15 23.57
N VAL A 57 -3.96 -0.97 24.29
CA VAL A 57 -3.94 -0.64 25.73
C VAL A 57 -4.63 0.70 25.98
N ALA A 58 -4.32 1.73 25.20
CA ALA A 58 -4.91 3.06 25.36
C ALA A 58 -6.43 3.04 25.17
N ILE A 59 -6.92 2.33 24.16
CA ILE A 59 -8.36 2.15 23.93
C ILE A 59 -9.00 1.39 25.09
N GLY A 60 -8.39 0.28 25.53
CA GLY A 60 -8.89 -0.49 26.68
C GLY A 60 -8.96 0.34 27.97
N TRP A 61 -7.95 1.17 28.21
CA TRP A 61 -7.91 2.09 29.34
C TRP A 61 -8.99 3.18 29.23
N ALA A 62 -9.13 3.79 28.04
CA ALA A 62 -10.16 4.81 27.80
C ALA A 62 -11.58 4.26 28.00
N VAL A 63 -11.87 3.06 27.54
CA VAL A 63 -13.17 2.39 27.77
C VAL A 63 -13.41 2.17 29.24
N ARG A 64 -12.41 1.69 29.98
CA ARG A 64 -12.51 1.47 31.42
C ARG A 64 -12.76 2.76 32.22
N THR A 65 -12.18 3.88 31.81
CA THR A 65 -12.33 5.18 32.48
C THR A 65 -13.59 5.95 32.06
N SER A 66 -14.16 5.66 30.90
CA SER A 66 -15.35 6.35 30.38
C SER A 66 -16.66 5.96 31.06
N HIS A 67 -16.65 4.99 32.00
CA HIS A 67 -17.84 4.40 32.62
C HIS A 67 -18.93 3.92 31.65
N SER A 68 -18.63 3.86 30.36
CA SER A 68 -19.53 3.30 29.36
C SER A 68 -19.36 1.78 29.30
N PRO A 69 -20.43 1.01 29.09
CA PRO A 69 -20.34 -0.45 29.06
C PRO A 69 -19.47 -0.96 27.91
N SER A 70 -18.64 -1.96 28.21
CA SER A 70 -17.64 -2.49 27.26
C SER A 70 -18.27 -3.13 26.02
N TYR A 71 -19.50 -3.62 26.13
CA TYR A 71 -20.19 -4.23 24.98
C TYR A 71 -20.46 -3.22 23.86
N MET A 72 -20.75 -1.94 24.17
CA MET A 72 -20.95 -0.90 23.16
C MET A 72 -19.68 -0.69 22.33
N TRP A 73 -18.52 -0.60 22.98
CA TRP A 73 -17.24 -0.42 22.33
C TRP A 73 -16.81 -1.66 21.54
N THR A 74 -17.07 -2.86 22.07
CA THR A 74 -16.82 -4.12 21.36
C THR A 74 -17.63 -4.20 20.08
N GLY A 75 -18.90 -3.79 20.13
CA GLY A 75 -19.75 -3.72 18.94
C GLY A 75 -19.24 -2.71 17.90
N LEU A 76 -18.87 -1.49 18.34
CA LEU A 76 -18.29 -0.47 17.45
C LEU A 76 -16.95 -0.87 16.82
N LEU A 77 -16.16 -1.69 17.53
CA LEU A 77 -14.93 -2.23 16.96
C LEU A 77 -15.15 -3.14 15.75
N LEU A 78 -16.29 -3.81 15.62
CA LEU A 78 -16.53 -4.74 14.52
C LEU A 78 -16.48 -4.08 13.13
N PRO A 79 -17.27 -3.03 12.82
CA PRO A 79 -17.21 -2.37 11.53
C PRO A 79 -15.87 -1.66 11.29
N ALA A 80 -15.30 -1.02 12.33
CA ALA A 80 -14.00 -0.37 12.23
C ALA A 80 -12.89 -1.38 11.94
N PHE A 81 -12.86 -2.49 12.69
CA PHE A 81 -11.90 -3.57 12.50
C PHE A 81 -12.00 -4.20 11.11
N PHE A 82 -13.23 -4.52 10.66
CA PHE A 82 -13.46 -5.08 9.33
C PHE A 82 -12.96 -4.15 8.22
N THR A 83 -13.22 -2.85 8.35
CA THR A 83 -12.80 -1.83 7.38
C THR A 83 -11.28 -1.70 7.34
N ILE A 84 -10.63 -1.56 8.50
CA ILE A 84 -9.18 -1.40 8.61
C ILE A 84 -8.46 -2.65 8.10
N ASP A 85 -8.88 -3.84 8.52
CA ASP A 85 -8.29 -5.11 8.08
C ASP A 85 -8.43 -5.30 6.57
N PHE A 86 -9.62 -5.00 6.00
CA PHE A 86 -9.84 -5.07 4.55
C PHE A 86 -8.89 -4.13 3.79
N LEU A 87 -8.75 -2.87 4.20
CA LEU A 87 -7.88 -1.89 3.55
C LEU A 87 -6.40 -2.28 3.66
N LEU A 88 -5.96 -2.75 4.83
CA LEU A 88 -4.59 -3.22 5.04
C LEU A 88 -4.28 -4.44 4.18
N ARG A 89 -5.15 -5.44 4.13
CA ARG A 89 -4.96 -6.63 3.29
C ARG A 89 -4.95 -6.26 1.82
N PHE A 90 -5.85 -5.37 1.40
CA PHE A 90 -5.90 -4.92 0.01
C PHE A 90 -4.61 -4.23 -0.44
N SER A 91 -3.96 -3.50 0.47
CA SER A 91 -2.70 -2.80 0.22
C SER A 91 -1.47 -3.72 0.25
N VAL A 92 -1.42 -4.65 1.20
CA VAL A 92 -0.20 -5.43 1.52
C VAL A 92 -0.21 -6.82 0.89
N GLN A 93 -1.36 -7.51 0.88
CA GLN A 93 -1.41 -8.90 0.45
C GLN A 93 -1.35 -9.08 -1.07
N GLN A 94 -0.67 -10.14 -1.48
CA GLN A 94 -0.57 -10.52 -2.89
C GLN A 94 -1.90 -11.11 -3.38
N THR A 95 -2.14 -10.96 -4.69
CA THR A 95 -3.33 -11.55 -5.32
C THR A 95 -3.33 -13.06 -5.22
N PRO A 96 -4.49 -13.68 -4.94
CA PRO A 96 -4.64 -15.13 -4.86
C PRO A 96 -4.09 -15.87 -6.08
N MET A 97 -4.28 -15.30 -7.26
CA MET A 97 -3.85 -15.85 -8.54
C MET A 97 -2.34 -16.10 -8.64
N ARG A 98 -1.51 -15.18 -8.12
CA ARG A 98 -0.05 -15.35 -8.17
C ARG A 98 0.39 -16.60 -7.39
N VAL A 99 -0.30 -16.85 -6.30
CA VAL A 99 0.04 -17.96 -5.41
C VAL A 99 -0.38 -19.29 -6.00
N VAL A 100 -1.48 -19.32 -6.75
CA VAL A 100 -2.07 -20.56 -7.30
C VAL A 100 -1.49 -20.91 -8.68
N LYS A 101 -1.14 -19.91 -9.51
CA LYS A 101 -0.69 -20.12 -10.89
C LYS A 101 0.43 -21.16 -11.07
N PRO A 102 1.51 -21.19 -10.25
CA PRO A 102 2.57 -22.20 -10.41
C PRO A 102 2.12 -23.65 -10.20
N TYR A 103 1.05 -23.85 -9.43
CA TYR A 103 0.57 -25.19 -9.06
C TYR A 103 -0.49 -25.74 -10.02
N LEU A 104 -0.95 -24.95 -11.00
CA LEU A 104 -1.97 -25.40 -11.97
C LEU A 104 -1.47 -26.50 -12.91
N LEU A 105 -0.15 -26.61 -13.09
CA LEU A 105 0.47 -27.63 -13.92
C LEU A 105 0.66 -28.97 -13.17
N LEU A 106 0.41 -29.01 -11.87
CA LEU A 106 0.50 -30.23 -11.09
C LEU A 106 -0.67 -31.18 -11.39
N PRO A 107 -0.47 -32.49 -11.31
CA PRO A 107 -1.52 -33.50 -11.54
C PRO A 107 -2.50 -33.61 -10.34
N VAL A 108 -2.98 -32.45 -9.87
CA VAL A 108 -3.94 -32.32 -8.76
C VAL A 108 -5.24 -31.72 -9.30
N SER A 109 -6.38 -32.13 -8.79
CA SER A 109 -7.65 -31.56 -9.23
C SER A 109 -7.73 -30.07 -8.84
N ARG A 110 -8.23 -29.24 -9.77
CA ARG A 110 -8.36 -27.79 -9.55
C ARG A 110 -9.19 -27.49 -8.31
N HIS A 111 -10.24 -28.24 -8.10
CA HIS A 111 -11.13 -28.14 -6.96
C HIS A 111 -10.40 -28.34 -5.62
N GLN A 112 -9.54 -29.35 -5.52
CA GLN A 112 -8.69 -29.58 -4.34
C GLN A 112 -7.67 -28.47 -4.16
N LEU A 113 -7.03 -27.98 -5.23
CA LEU A 113 -6.06 -26.91 -5.16
C LEU A 113 -6.67 -25.60 -4.62
N MET A 114 -7.87 -25.22 -5.11
CA MET A 114 -8.58 -24.04 -4.64
C MET A 114 -9.04 -24.18 -3.19
N GLY A 115 -9.57 -25.34 -2.81
CA GLY A 115 -9.93 -25.62 -1.42
C GLY A 115 -8.73 -25.50 -0.47
N GLN A 116 -7.58 -26.03 -0.86
CA GLN A 116 -6.33 -25.91 -0.08
C GLN A 116 -5.83 -24.47 0.01
N TYR A 117 -6.00 -23.68 -1.05
CA TYR A 117 -5.66 -22.26 -1.01
C TYR A 117 -6.53 -21.51 0.01
N VAL A 118 -7.85 -21.70 -0.02
CA VAL A 118 -8.80 -21.09 0.92
C VAL A 118 -8.46 -21.49 2.35
N LEU A 119 -8.20 -22.79 2.61
CA LEU A 119 -7.82 -23.29 3.93
C LEU A 119 -6.51 -22.65 4.42
N THR A 120 -5.52 -22.50 3.53
CA THR A 120 -4.24 -21.87 3.88
C THR A 120 -4.39 -20.38 4.19
N SER A 121 -5.35 -19.69 3.52
CA SER A 121 -5.61 -18.28 3.79
C SER A 121 -6.29 -18.04 5.14
N LEU A 122 -7.13 -18.98 5.60
CA LEU A 122 -7.69 -18.98 6.95
C LEU A 122 -6.61 -19.07 8.03
N CYS A 123 -5.58 -19.89 7.82
CA CYS A 123 -4.45 -20.08 8.73
C CYS A 123 -3.27 -19.12 8.46
N SER A 124 -3.54 -17.91 7.96
CA SER A 124 -2.48 -16.94 7.66
C SER A 124 -1.95 -16.25 8.91
N TRP A 125 -0.67 -15.87 8.91
CA TRP A 125 -0.05 -15.09 10.00
C TRP A 125 -0.79 -13.78 10.27
N GLY A 126 -1.35 -13.13 9.25
CA GLY A 126 -2.14 -11.90 9.42
C GLY A 126 -3.33 -12.07 10.36
N ASN A 127 -3.95 -13.27 10.38
CA ASN A 127 -5.05 -13.55 11.28
C ASN A 127 -4.59 -13.69 12.74
N VAL A 128 -3.41 -14.26 12.97
CA VAL A 128 -2.83 -14.43 14.31
C VAL A 128 -2.41 -13.09 14.90
N VAL A 129 -1.78 -12.23 14.11
CA VAL A 129 -1.31 -10.90 14.56
C VAL A 129 -2.46 -10.06 15.13
N TRP A 130 -3.61 -10.06 14.48
CA TRP A 130 -4.78 -9.33 14.97
C TRP A 130 -5.29 -9.85 16.31
N GLY A 131 -5.28 -11.17 16.52
CA GLY A 131 -5.62 -11.75 17.82
C GLY A 131 -4.71 -11.24 18.94
N VAL A 132 -3.40 -11.15 18.67
CA VAL A 132 -2.42 -10.62 19.63
C VAL A 132 -2.63 -9.11 19.89
N VAL A 133 -2.92 -8.32 18.85
CA VAL A 133 -3.14 -6.87 18.98
C VAL A 133 -4.40 -6.54 19.78
N LEU A 134 -5.47 -7.32 19.64
CA LEU A 134 -6.73 -7.08 20.35
C LEU A 134 -6.71 -7.55 21.82
N LEU A 135 -5.78 -8.42 22.17
CA LEU A 135 -5.71 -9.03 23.50
C LEU A 135 -5.60 -8.01 24.64
N PRO A 136 -4.76 -6.95 24.60
CA PRO A 136 -4.70 -5.96 25.68
C PRO A 136 -6.03 -5.22 25.90
N TYR A 137 -6.73 -4.86 24.80
CA TYR A 137 -8.06 -4.27 24.89
C TYR A 137 -9.05 -5.19 25.62
N LEU A 138 -9.09 -6.46 25.23
CA LEU A 138 -10.00 -7.45 25.81
C LEU A 138 -9.73 -7.69 27.30
N VAL A 139 -8.45 -7.71 27.69
CA VAL A 139 -8.06 -7.86 29.10
C VAL A 139 -8.46 -6.63 29.93
N LEU A 140 -8.26 -5.43 29.42
CA LEU A 140 -8.51 -4.20 30.18
C LEU A 140 -9.99 -3.81 30.22
N ALA A 141 -10.73 -4.02 29.14
CA ALA A 141 -12.12 -3.62 29.03
C ALA A 141 -13.08 -4.79 29.35
N VAL A 142 -13.00 -5.90 28.64
CA VAL A 142 -13.99 -6.98 28.72
C VAL A 142 -13.77 -7.87 29.94
N GLN A 143 -12.53 -8.30 30.19
CA GLN A 143 -12.25 -9.15 31.37
C GLN A 143 -12.55 -8.45 32.68
N ALA A 144 -12.27 -7.15 32.78
CA ALA A 144 -12.48 -6.38 33.98
C ALA A 144 -13.97 -6.18 34.32
N GLU A 145 -14.85 -6.19 33.31
CA GLU A 145 -16.30 -5.93 33.49
C GLU A 145 -17.11 -7.24 33.56
N VAL A 146 -16.90 -8.17 32.66
CA VAL A 146 -17.75 -9.36 32.48
C VAL A 146 -17.04 -10.67 32.88
N GLY A 147 -15.72 -10.68 32.92
CA GLY A 147 -14.93 -11.84 33.34
C GLY A 147 -14.18 -12.59 32.20
N VAL A 148 -13.41 -13.61 32.62
CA VAL A 148 -12.45 -14.31 31.73
C VAL A 148 -13.16 -15.10 30.62
N TRP A 149 -14.28 -15.74 30.92
CA TRP A 149 -15.01 -16.55 29.92
C TRP A 149 -15.58 -15.70 28.78
N ALA A 150 -16.18 -14.56 29.11
CA ALA A 150 -16.66 -13.60 28.11
C ALA A 150 -15.51 -13.02 27.28
N MET A 151 -14.36 -12.73 27.90
CA MET A 151 -13.15 -12.30 27.18
C MET A 151 -12.68 -13.33 26.16
N LEU A 152 -12.55 -14.61 26.56
CA LEU A 152 -12.10 -15.68 25.66
C LEU A 152 -13.09 -15.91 24.52
N TYR A 153 -14.39 -15.86 24.82
CA TYR A 153 -15.43 -15.97 23.84
C TYR A 153 -15.41 -14.81 22.83
N THR A 154 -15.29 -13.57 23.32
CA THR A 154 -15.17 -12.38 22.47
C THR A 154 -13.93 -12.46 21.59
N LEU A 155 -12.77 -12.88 22.13
CA LEU A 155 -11.56 -13.10 21.35
C LEU A 155 -11.79 -14.12 20.23
N PHE A 156 -12.49 -15.22 20.53
CA PHE A 156 -12.78 -16.25 19.54
C PHE A 156 -13.68 -15.73 18.41
N ILE A 157 -14.74 -14.97 18.77
CA ILE A 157 -15.63 -14.34 17.76
C ILE A 157 -14.85 -13.34 16.89
N LEU A 158 -14.00 -12.49 17.49
CA LEU A 158 -13.17 -11.55 16.73
C LEU A 158 -12.19 -12.27 15.79
N CYS A 159 -11.65 -13.41 16.20
CA CYS A 159 -10.85 -14.24 15.32
C CYS A 159 -11.68 -14.80 14.12
N LEU A 160 -12.94 -15.20 14.35
CA LEU A 160 -13.83 -15.61 13.27
C LEU A 160 -14.16 -14.46 12.31
N VAL A 161 -14.44 -13.27 12.83
CA VAL A 161 -14.67 -12.07 12.01
C VAL A 161 -13.44 -11.74 11.17
N ASN A 162 -12.24 -11.86 11.74
CA ASN A 162 -10.99 -11.68 11.02
C ASN A 162 -10.78 -12.72 9.91
N MET A 163 -11.13 -13.98 10.17
CA MET A 163 -11.12 -15.03 9.14
C MET A 163 -12.12 -14.70 8.02
N ALA A 164 -13.32 -14.22 8.36
CA ALA A 164 -14.32 -13.79 7.39
C ALA A 164 -13.80 -12.62 6.51
N SER A 165 -13.19 -11.60 7.12
CA SER A 165 -12.55 -10.48 6.42
C SER A 165 -11.45 -10.96 5.45
N SER A 166 -10.64 -11.93 5.86
CA SER A 166 -9.61 -12.55 5.01
C SER A 166 -10.20 -13.21 3.75
N GLN A 167 -11.32 -13.92 3.88
CA GLN A 167 -11.99 -14.54 2.74
C GLN A 167 -12.68 -13.49 1.86
N TRP A 168 -13.35 -12.52 2.46
CA TRP A 168 -13.94 -11.38 1.77
C TRP A 168 -12.91 -10.63 0.91
N TYR A 169 -11.75 -10.30 1.49
CA TYR A 169 -10.64 -9.73 0.73
C TYR A 169 -10.29 -10.57 -0.52
N GLY A 170 -10.20 -11.89 -0.37
CA GLY A 170 -9.89 -12.80 -1.47
C GLY A 170 -10.94 -12.75 -2.60
N VAL A 171 -12.23 -12.73 -2.26
CA VAL A 171 -13.35 -12.57 -3.20
C VAL A 171 -13.23 -11.25 -3.96
N VAL A 172 -13.19 -10.14 -3.23
CA VAL A 172 -13.15 -8.79 -3.83
C VAL A 172 -11.91 -8.63 -4.72
N ARG A 173 -10.75 -9.05 -4.25
CA ARG A 173 -9.50 -8.94 -5.00
C ARG A 173 -9.55 -9.70 -6.31
N THR A 174 -10.14 -10.88 -6.31
CA THR A 174 -10.29 -11.72 -7.51
C THR A 174 -11.27 -11.08 -8.50
N LEU A 175 -12.41 -10.58 -8.03
CA LEU A 175 -13.43 -9.94 -8.86
C LEU A 175 -12.94 -8.62 -9.48
N VAL A 176 -12.30 -7.78 -8.69
CA VAL A 176 -11.73 -6.50 -9.16
C VAL A 176 -10.64 -6.71 -10.22
N ASN A 177 -9.90 -7.82 -10.16
CA ASN A 177 -8.96 -8.19 -11.22
C ASN A 177 -9.66 -8.51 -12.56
N VAL A 178 -10.86 -9.05 -12.52
CA VAL A 178 -11.62 -9.35 -13.74
C VAL A 178 -12.20 -8.08 -14.38
N SER A 179 -12.85 -7.21 -13.58
CA SER A 179 -13.42 -5.95 -14.07
C SER A 179 -13.39 -4.88 -12.97
N LEU A 180 -13.21 -3.61 -13.37
CA LEU A 180 -13.22 -2.46 -12.46
C LEU A 180 -14.61 -2.18 -11.86
N TRP A 181 -15.69 -2.60 -12.52
CA TRP A 181 -17.05 -2.46 -12.02
C TRP A 181 -17.29 -3.16 -10.68
N TRP A 182 -16.50 -4.20 -10.38
CA TRP A 182 -16.59 -4.92 -9.12
C TRP A 182 -16.14 -4.11 -7.89
N TRP A 183 -15.63 -2.87 -8.08
CA TRP A 183 -15.40 -1.95 -6.97
C TRP A 183 -16.70 -1.49 -6.29
N ILE A 184 -17.83 -1.56 -7.00
CA ILE A 184 -19.15 -1.26 -6.41
C ILE A 184 -19.41 -2.18 -5.21
N LEU A 185 -19.01 -3.46 -5.29
CA LEU A 185 -19.26 -4.44 -4.24
C LEU A 185 -18.60 -4.10 -2.88
N PRO A 186 -17.28 -3.85 -2.76
CA PRO A 186 -16.70 -3.45 -1.49
C PRO A 186 -17.19 -2.07 -1.02
N ILE A 187 -17.45 -1.14 -1.92
CA ILE A 187 -17.99 0.17 -1.56
C ILE A 187 -19.39 0.04 -0.99
N SER A 188 -20.26 -0.79 -1.57
CA SER A 188 -21.63 -1.01 -1.07
C SER A 188 -21.62 -1.69 0.30
N VAL A 189 -20.74 -2.68 0.52
CA VAL A 189 -20.63 -3.34 1.83
C VAL A 189 -20.10 -2.37 2.89
N LEU A 190 -19.09 -1.56 2.57
CA LEU A 190 -18.60 -0.54 3.50
C LEU A 190 -19.66 0.52 3.79
N ALA A 191 -20.39 1.00 2.77
CA ALA A 191 -21.48 1.94 2.95
C ALA A 191 -22.60 1.37 3.83
N LEU A 192 -22.92 0.07 3.68
CA LEU A 192 -23.90 -0.61 4.54
C LEU A 192 -23.41 -0.73 5.99
N LEU A 193 -22.14 -1.06 6.21
CA LEU A 193 -21.56 -1.14 7.57
C LEU A 193 -21.55 0.22 8.27
N TRP A 194 -21.34 1.30 7.54
CA TRP A 194 -21.30 2.66 8.10
C TRP A 194 -22.64 3.43 7.92
N SER A 195 -23.68 2.77 7.39
CA SER A 195 -24.99 3.40 7.17
C SER A 195 -25.65 3.97 8.44
N PRO A 196 -25.52 3.39 9.65
CA PRO A 196 -26.11 3.99 10.84
C PRO A 196 -25.51 5.37 11.18
N LEU A 197 -24.22 5.59 10.85
CA LEU A 197 -23.57 6.89 11.02
C LEU A 197 -24.05 7.94 10.01
N LEU A 198 -24.50 7.51 8.83
CA LEU A 198 -25.03 8.43 7.81
C LEU A 198 -26.45 8.91 8.12
N VAL A 199 -27.20 8.14 8.91
CA VAL A 199 -28.57 8.48 9.32
C VAL A 199 -28.56 9.37 10.56
N ASP A 200 -27.65 9.10 11.50
CA ASP A 200 -27.53 9.83 12.75
C ASP A 200 -26.09 10.30 12.96
N THR A 201 -25.88 11.61 12.86
CA THR A 201 -24.55 12.25 13.00
C THR A 201 -24.01 12.18 14.43
N GLU A 202 -24.86 12.00 15.43
CA GLU A 202 -24.45 11.86 16.85
C GLU A 202 -24.06 10.42 17.23
N ALA A 203 -24.07 9.51 16.26
CA ALA A 203 -23.70 8.10 16.42
C ALA A 203 -24.55 7.28 17.40
N HIS A 204 -25.67 7.80 17.89
CA HIS A 204 -26.57 7.05 18.77
C HIS A 204 -27.14 5.80 18.11
N MET A 205 -27.55 5.90 16.84
CA MET A 205 -28.04 4.75 16.07
C MET A 205 -26.94 3.71 15.86
N MET A 206 -25.72 4.14 15.65
CA MET A 206 -24.58 3.23 15.50
C MET A 206 -24.28 2.50 16.82
N MET A 207 -24.34 3.21 17.93
CA MET A 207 -24.17 2.62 19.27
C MET A 207 -25.30 1.64 19.62
N SER A 208 -26.55 1.92 19.24
CA SER A 208 -27.67 1.02 19.52
C SER A 208 -27.60 -0.27 18.70
N VAL A 209 -27.35 -0.18 17.41
CA VAL A 209 -27.30 -1.35 16.50
C VAL A 209 -26.09 -2.24 16.82
N TYR A 210 -24.90 -1.65 16.87
CA TYR A 210 -23.69 -2.42 17.13
C TYR A 210 -23.51 -2.76 18.61
N GLY A 211 -24.06 -1.95 19.52
CA GLY A 211 -24.12 -2.26 20.94
C GLY A 211 -24.90 -3.54 21.22
N ALA A 212 -26.06 -3.72 20.62
CA ALA A 212 -26.82 -4.96 20.74
C ALA A 212 -26.04 -6.20 20.24
N VAL A 213 -25.26 -6.05 19.16
CA VAL A 213 -24.37 -7.12 18.70
C VAL A 213 -23.25 -7.39 19.71
N GLY A 214 -22.66 -6.34 20.28
CA GLY A 214 -21.63 -6.44 21.30
C GLY A 214 -22.15 -7.12 22.57
N GLU A 215 -23.35 -6.79 23.02
CA GLU A 215 -24.05 -7.43 24.15
C GLU A 215 -24.24 -8.92 23.91
N CYS A 216 -24.80 -9.31 22.75
CA CYS A 216 -24.92 -10.72 22.39
C CYS A 216 -23.60 -11.49 22.38
N ILE A 217 -22.48 -10.82 22.08
CA ILE A 217 -21.15 -11.45 22.12
C ILE A 217 -20.66 -11.61 23.55
N GLN A 218 -20.82 -10.59 24.40
CA GLN A 218 -20.33 -10.64 25.77
C GLN A 218 -21.18 -11.54 26.67
N ASP A 219 -22.46 -11.68 26.39
CA ASP A 219 -23.37 -12.63 27.07
C ASP A 219 -23.12 -14.10 26.70
N VAL A 220 -22.05 -14.35 25.93
CA VAL A 220 -21.65 -15.71 25.50
C VAL A 220 -22.80 -16.43 24.78
N SER A 221 -23.60 -15.73 24.00
CA SER A 221 -24.75 -16.30 23.32
C SER A 221 -24.33 -17.27 22.20
N PRO A 222 -24.89 -18.49 22.13
CA PRO A 222 -24.57 -19.45 21.07
C PRO A 222 -24.96 -18.94 19.67
N LEU A 223 -25.90 -18.00 19.60
CA LEU A 223 -26.34 -17.37 18.37
C LEU A 223 -25.21 -16.56 17.72
N ALA A 224 -24.43 -15.80 18.47
CA ALA A 224 -23.29 -15.06 17.97
C ALA A 224 -22.25 -15.98 17.32
N LEU A 225 -21.98 -17.15 17.93
CA LEU A 225 -21.07 -18.15 17.39
C LEU A 225 -21.58 -18.77 16.08
N ILE A 226 -22.88 -19.15 16.05
CA ILE A 226 -23.51 -19.71 14.86
C ILE A 226 -23.46 -18.72 13.70
N VAL A 227 -23.82 -17.46 13.93
CA VAL A 227 -23.81 -16.41 12.92
C VAL A 227 -22.37 -16.13 12.42
N ALA A 228 -21.40 -15.98 13.33
CA ALA A 228 -20.02 -15.74 12.94
C ALA A 228 -19.43 -16.90 12.13
N SER A 229 -19.68 -18.15 12.53
CA SER A 229 -19.23 -19.35 11.80
C SER A 229 -19.91 -19.49 10.44
N ALA A 230 -21.20 -19.17 10.34
CA ALA A 230 -21.94 -19.16 9.08
C ALA A 230 -21.39 -18.10 8.11
N ILE A 231 -21.04 -16.91 8.58
CA ILE A 231 -20.42 -15.86 7.78
C ILE A 231 -19.06 -16.31 7.23
N VAL A 232 -18.22 -16.93 8.06
CA VAL A 232 -16.93 -17.50 7.63
C VAL A 232 -17.13 -18.56 6.55
N ALA A 233 -18.04 -19.50 6.77
CA ALA A 233 -18.36 -20.56 5.82
C ALA A 233 -18.88 -20.00 4.49
N PHE A 234 -19.78 -19.02 4.55
CA PHE A 234 -20.31 -18.32 3.37
C PHE A 234 -19.20 -17.64 2.56
N PHE A 235 -18.37 -16.83 3.18
CA PHE A 235 -17.28 -16.18 2.46
C PHE A 235 -16.21 -17.15 1.96
N ALA A 236 -15.92 -18.23 2.68
CA ALA A 236 -14.98 -19.25 2.26
C ALA A 236 -15.49 -20.01 1.02
N THR A 237 -16.77 -20.39 1.00
CA THR A 237 -17.39 -21.07 -0.16
C THR A 237 -17.49 -20.13 -1.36
N MET A 238 -17.88 -18.88 -1.14
CA MET A 238 -17.91 -17.83 -2.17
C MET A 238 -16.51 -17.57 -2.75
N HIS A 239 -15.48 -17.46 -1.92
CA HIS A 239 -14.10 -17.28 -2.34
C HIS A 239 -13.63 -18.43 -3.24
N ARG A 240 -13.88 -19.67 -2.81
CA ARG A 240 -13.55 -20.86 -3.60
C ARG A 240 -14.25 -20.86 -4.96
N TYR A 241 -15.55 -20.58 -4.99
CA TYR A 241 -16.34 -20.54 -6.22
C TYR A 241 -15.84 -19.45 -7.20
N VAL A 242 -15.58 -18.24 -6.68
CA VAL A 242 -15.06 -17.13 -7.49
C VAL A 242 -13.67 -17.44 -8.03
N LEU A 243 -12.79 -18.04 -7.23
CA LEU A 243 -11.48 -18.48 -7.69
C LEU A 243 -11.57 -19.51 -8.82
N GLU A 244 -12.42 -20.50 -8.70
CA GLU A 244 -12.59 -21.54 -9.72
C GLU A 244 -13.06 -20.96 -11.06
N LYS A 245 -14.05 -20.04 -11.04
CA LYS A 245 -14.58 -19.40 -12.26
C LYS A 245 -13.65 -18.36 -12.87
N CYS A 246 -13.03 -17.53 -12.05
CA CYS A 246 -12.23 -16.41 -12.55
C CYS A 246 -10.82 -16.82 -12.99
N LEU A 247 -10.28 -17.91 -12.46
CA LEU A 247 -8.93 -18.38 -12.76
C LEU A 247 -8.70 -18.60 -14.25
N LEU A 248 -9.57 -19.34 -14.92
CA LEU A 248 -9.46 -19.62 -16.35
C LEU A 248 -9.56 -18.37 -17.21
N ASN A 249 -10.50 -17.50 -16.88
CA ASN A 249 -10.71 -16.25 -17.61
C ASN A 249 -9.50 -15.31 -17.52
N GLU A 250 -8.78 -15.30 -16.40
CA GLU A 250 -7.61 -14.45 -16.22
C GLU A 250 -6.37 -15.00 -16.94
N ILE A 251 -6.18 -16.32 -16.96
CA ILE A 251 -5.08 -16.97 -17.69
C ILE A 251 -5.24 -16.71 -19.19
N MET A 252 -6.44 -16.98 -19.73
CA MET A 252 -6.74 -16.78 -21.16
C MET A 252 -6.61 -15.29 -21.56
N LYS A 253 -7.07 -14.37 -20.72
CA LYS A 253 -6.93 -12.91 -20.97
C LYS A 253 -5.48 -12.44 -20.91
N THR A 254 -4.62 -13.07 -20.12
CA THR A 254 -3.20 -12.68 -20.02
C THR A 254 -2.44 -13.10 -21.27
N GLU A 255 -2.71 -14.28 -21.80
CA GLU A 255 -2.09 -14.78 -23.05
C GLU A 255 -2.57 -13.98 -24.27
N HIS A 256 -3.87 -13.76 -24.44
CA HIS A 256 -4.41 -12.96 -25.54
C HIS A 256 -3.91 -11.49 -25.53
N LYS A 257 -3.65 -10.92 -24.34
CA LYS A 257 -3.11 -9.56 -24.26
C LYS A 257 -1.64 -9.47 -24.62
N GLN A 258 -0.83 -10.48 -24.33
CA GLN A 258 0.57 -10.49 -24.78
C GLN A 258 0.67 -10.52 -26.31
N ILE A 259 -0.24 -11.22 -26.96
CA ILE A 259 -0.30 -11.31 -28.42
C ILE A 259 -0.85 -9.99 -29.03
N SER A 260 -1.91 -9.42 -28.48
CA SER A 260 -2.54 -8.21 -29.02
C SER A 260 -1.78 -6.91 -28.76
N THR A 261 -0.94 -6.84 -27.72
CA THR A 261 -0.10 -5.66 -27.44
C THR A 261 1.04 -5.53 -28.45
N ASN A 262 1.50 -6.63 -29.00
CA ASN A 262 2.53 -6.60 -30.06
C ASN A 262 1.98 -6.06 -31.39
N VAL A 263 0.69 -6.22 -31.66
CA VAL A 263 0.05 -5.80 -32.91
C VAL A 263 -0.43 -4.33 -32.88
N LYS A 264 -0.87 -3.81 -31.72
CA LYS A 264 -1.43 -2.45 -31.58
C LYS A 264 -0.42 -1.32 -31.36
N ARG A 265 0.87 -1.59 -31.45
CA ARG A 265 1.94 -0.60 -31.17
C ARG A 265 2.12 0.50 -32.22
N HIS A 266 1.37 0.46 -33.33
CA HIS A 266 1.60 1.34 -34.48
C HIS A 266 0.56 2.44 -34.72
N VAL A 267 -0.46 2.66 -33.89
CA VAL A 267 -1.46 3.69 -34.21
C VAL A 267 -1.72 4.61 -33.02
N GLY A 268 -1.50 5.89 -33.21
CA GLY A 268 -2.08 6.99 -32.42
C GLY A 268 -1.10 7.92 -31.72
N GLU A 269 -0.52 8.88 -32.41
CA GLU A 269 0.02 10.11 -31.80
C GLU A 269 -1.14 11.08 -31.53
N ASN A 270 -1.42 11.33 -30.26
CA ASN A 270 -2.47 12.25 -29.85
C ASN A 270 -2.01 13.72 -29.97
N ALA A 271 -2.89 14.59 -30.46
CA ALA A 271 -2.65 16.01 -30.71
C ALA A 271 -2.24 16.84 -29.46
N SER A 272 -2.60 16.40 -28.26
CA SER A 272 -2.24 17.04 -26.98
C SER A 272 -0.74 17.04 -26.67
N SER A 273 0.04 16.11 -27.29
CA SER A 273 1.49 16.08 -27.07
C SER A 273 2.24 17.17 -27.87
N ARG A 274 1.65 17.70 -28.93
CA ARG A 274 2.33 18.62 -29.85
C ARG A 274 2.60 20.02 -29.26
N CYS A 275 1.74 20.51 -28.39
CA CYS A 275 1.92 21.84 -27.77
C CYS A 275 3.05 21.81 -26.73
N PHE A 276 3.09 20.79 -25.88
CA PHE A 276 4.16 20.57 -24.91
C PHE A 276 5.49 20.25 -25.60
N ASP A 277 5.44 19.53 -26.73
CA ASP A 277 6.59 19.19 -27.56
C ASP A 277 7.29 20.41 -28.15
N ARG A 278 6.55 21.45 -28.51
CA ARG A 278 7.08 22.66 -29.15
C ARG A 278 7.86 23.55 -28.16
N VAL A 279 7.41 23.64 -26.91
CA VAL A 279 8.08 24.42 -25.85
C VAL A 279 9.38 23.75 -25.38
N LEU A 280 9.43 22.42 -25.40
CA LEU A 280 10.59 21.66 -24.92
C LEU A 280 11.71 21.48 -25.96
N THR A 281 11.44 21.61 -27.26
CA THR A 281 12.45 21.41 -28.32
C THR A 281 13.55 22.48 -28.35
N THR A 282 13.31 23.65 -27.73
CA THR A 282 14.26 24.77 -27.74
C THR A 282 15.33 24.72 -26.64
N LEU A 283 15.24 23.78 -25.69
CA LEU A 283 16.03 23.78 -24.45
C LEU A 283 17.17 22.73 -24.34
N GLY A 284 17.49 21.96 -25.39
CA GLY A 284 18.63 21.03 -25.41
C GLY A 284 18.29 19.56 -25.05
N ILE A 285 19.28 18.76 -24.60
CA ILE A 285 19.15 17.29 -24.40
C ILE A 285 18.27 16.92 -23.20
N VAL A 286 18.31 17.68 -22.12
CA VAL A 286 17.53 17.41 -20.89
C VAL A 286 16.02 17.43 -21.15
N PRO A 287 15.46 18.35 -21.93
CA PRO A 287 14.06 18.36 -22.30
C PRO A 287 13.58 17.12 -23.08
N ALA A 288 14.45 16.52 -23.87
CA ALA A 288 14.10 15.27 -24.56
C ALA A 288 13.82 14.12 -23.57
N TYR A 289 14.63 14.02 -22.51
CA TYR A 289 14.42 13.05 -21.44
C TYR A 289 13.23 13.39 -20.54
N VAL A 290 12.95 14.68 -20.29
CA VAL A 290 11.74 15.11 -19.57
C VAL A 290 10.47 14.71 -20.36
N ARG A 291 10.50 14.88 -21.69
CA ARG A 291 9.43 14.43 -22.58
C ARG A 291 9.25 12.91 -22.52
N LEU A 292 10.35 12.17 -22.49
CA LEU A 292 10.34 10.72 -22.38
C LEU A 292 9.70 10.29 -21.06
N GLU A 293 10.02 10.96 -19.96
CA GLU A 293 9.43 10.70 -18.66
C GLU A 293 7.93 11.03 -18.63
N TRP A 294 7.52 12.16 -19.19
CA TRP A 294 6.10 12.50 -19.34
C TRP A 294 5.35 11.45 -20.14
N ARG A 295 5.91 11.02 -21.28
CA ARG A 295 5.32 9.96 -22.12
C ARG A 295 5.30 8.62 -21.38
N LEU A 296 6.33 8.31 -20.58
CA LEU A 296 6.38 7.10 -19.76
C LEU A 296 5.21 7.10 -18.76
N VAL A 297 4.99 8.20 -18.07
CA VAL A 297 3.95 8.32 -17.07
C VAL A 297 2.56 8.32 -17.70
N MET A 298 2.34 9.09 -18.77
CA MET A 298 1.01 9.25 -19.38
C MET A 298 0.60 8.09 -20.28
N ARG A 299 1.53 7.48 -21.01
CA ARG A 299 1.23 6.43 -21.98
C ARG A 299 1.09 5.05 -21.34
N ASN A 300 1.83 4.78 -20.28
CA ASN A 300 1.84 3.46 -19.65
C ASN A 300 0.76 3.33 -18.57
N ARG A 301 0.13 2.17 -18.51
CA ARG A 301 -1.01 1.90 -17.62
C ARG A 301 -0.64 1.98 -16.14
N ASN A 302 0.52 1.46 -15.76
CA ASN A 302 0.91 1.37 -14.35
C ASN A 302 1.21 2.76 -13.74
N PRO A 303 2.14 3.59 -14.26
CA PRO A 303 2.40 4.91 -13.71
C PRO A 303 1.21 5.87 -13.89
N ARG A 304 0.47 5.80 -15.01
CA ARG A 304 -0.73 6.64 -15.22
C ARG A 304 -1.81 6.42 -14.18
N ARG A 305 -2.01 5.19 -13.70
CA ARG A 305 -2.97 4.89 -12.64
C ARG A 305 -2.58 5.49 -11.30
N LEU A 306 -1.29 5.51 -10.99
CA LEU A 306 -0.81 6.18 -9.78
C LEU A 306 -1.18 7.66 -9.79
N LEU A 307 -1.07 8.33 -10.95
CA LEU A 307 -1.56 9.70 -11.13
C LEU A 307 -3.06 9.82 -10.90
N TRP A 308 -3.87 8.98 -11.56
CA TRP A 308 -5.32 9.01 -11.41
C TRP A 308 -5.80 8.69 -9.99
N PHE A 309 -5.02 7.95 -9.21
CA PHE A 309 -5.29 7.71 -7.80
C PHE A 309 -4.87 8.89 -6.92
N TYR A 310 -3.77 9.54 -7.30
CA TYR A 310 -3.21 10.65 -6.56
C TYR A 310 -4.10 11.90 -6.57
N PHE A 311 -4.66 12.28 -7.71
CA PHE A 311 -5.49 13.50 -7.79
C PHE A 311 -6.73 13.49 -6.90
N PRO A 312 -7.62 12.48 -6.94
CA PRO A 312 -8.76 12.43 -6.03
C PRO A 312 -8.33 12.38 -4.56
N PHE A 313 -7.25 11.66 -4.28
CA PHE A 313 -6.71 11.57 -2.93
C PHE A 313 -6.16 12.91 -2.43
N LEU A 314 -5.43 13.65 -3.27
CA LEU A 314 -4.96 15.00 -2.98
C LEU A 314 -6.14 15.93 -2.66
N VAL A 315 -7.18 15.93 -3.48
CA VAL A 315 -8.38 16.75 -3.28
C VAL A 315 -9.07 16.36 -1.98
N LEU A 316 -9.28 15.07 -1.73
CA LEU A 316 -9.92 14.56 -0.53
C LEU A 316 -9.20 14.98 0.75
N ILE A 317 -7.87 14.83 0.79
CA ILE A 317 -7.07 15.25 1.95
C ILE A 317 -7.08 16.78 2.09
N THR A 318 -6.97 17.52 1.00
CA THR A 318 -6.99 18.99 1.06
C THR A 318 -8.33 19.49 1.61
N VAL A 319 -9.44 18.88 1.19
CA VAL A 319 -10.77 19.20 1.72
C VAL A 319 -10.89 18.82 3.20
N ALA A 320 -10.44 17.63 3.60
CA ALA A 320 -10.44 17.21 5.01
C ALA A 320 -9.62 18.15 5.91
N LEU A 321 -8.47 18.63 5.41
CA LEU A 321 -7.64 19.60 6.12
C LEU A 321 -8.28 20.99 6.18
N ALA A 322 -9.04 21.38 5.15
CA ALA A 322 -9.77 22.65 5.15
C ALA A 322 -10.89 22.69 6.21
N PHE A 323 -11.41 21.53 6.64
CA PHE A 323 -12.32 21.44 7.80
C PHE A 323 -11.62 21.42 9.17
N ASN A 324 -10.31 21.66 9.20
CA ASN A 324 -9.48 21.68 10.42
C ASN A 324 -9.65 20.46 11.34
N VAL A 325 -9.77 19.28 10.75
CA VAL A 325 -9.93 18.00 11.49
C VAL A 325 -8.73 17.70 12.39
N TYR A 326 -7.56 18.25 12.07
CA TYR A 326 -6.30 18.01 12.79
C TYR A 326 -5.70 19.30 13.35
N GLU A 327 -5.83 19.51 14.64
CA GLU A 327 -5.28 20.68 15.34
C GLU A 327 -3.78 20.54 15.67
N SER A 328 -3.29 19.30 15.83
CA SER A 328 -1.91 19.07 16.22
C SER A 328 -0.92 19.43 15.11
N MET A 329 0.10 20.21 15.44
CA MET A 329 1.14 20.64 14.49
C MET A 329 1.85 19.45 13.82
N ALA A 330 2.10 18.37 14.56
CA ALA A 330 2.74 17.17 13.99
C ALA A 330 1.90 16.53 12.88
N MET A 331 0.56 16.49 13.05
CA MET A 331 -0.35 15.97 12.03
C MET A 331 -0.47 16.90 10.82
N GLN A 332 -0.48 18.21 11.02
CA GLN A 332 -0.46 19.17 9.92
C GLN A 332 0.80 19.02 9.06
N VAL A 333 1.97 18.93 9.71
CA VAL A 333 3.25 18.68 9.02
C VAL A 333 3.25 17.33 8.31
N PHE A 334 2.75 16.27 8.97
CA PHE A 334 2.67 14.94 8.36
C PHE A 334 1.83 14.96 7.07
N TRP A 335 0.63 15.55 7.10
CA TRP A 335 -0.24 15.60 5.93
C TRP A 335 0.31 16.50 4.82
N CYS A 336 0.96 17.61 5.19
CA CYS A 336 1.64 18.48 4.24
C CYS A 336 2.74 17.71 3.47
N ILE A 337 3.63 17.04 4.20
CA ILE A 337 4.70 16.23 3.62
C ILE A 337 4.14 15.05 2.82
N TYR A 338 3.11 14.40 3.34
CA TYR A 338 2.48 13.27 2.66
C TYR A 338 1.95 13.66 1.29
N ASN A 339 1.24 14.77 1.18
CA ASN A 339 0.72 15.29 -0.09
C ASN A 339 1.83 15.63 -1.08
N PHE A 340 2.91 16.28 -0.63
CA PHE A 340 4.05 16.60 -1.51
C PHE A 340 4.79 15.34 -1.98
N THR A 341 4.96 14.37 -1.11
CA THR A 341 5.85 13.25 -1.34
C THR A 341 5.18 12.06 -2.00
N PHE A 342 3.85 11.91 -1.88
CA PHE A 342 3.12 10.70 -2.29
C PHE A 342 3.41 10.26 -3.72
N LEU A 343 3.30 11.18 -4.69
CA LEU A 343 3.55 10.86 -6.09
C LEU A 343 5.03 10.57 -6.35
N GLY A 344 5.92 11.43 -5.82
CA GLY A 344 7.36 11.24 -5.91
C GLY A 344 7.80 9.91 -5.29
N SER A 345 7.37 9.59 -4.08
CA SER A 345 7.73 8.33 -3.41
C SER A 345 7.22 7.11 -4.17
N SER A 346 6.02 7.16 -4.73
CA SER A 346 5.44 6.05 -5.47
C SER A 346 6.16 5.72 -6.79
N LEU A 347 6.66 6.74 -7.49
CA LEU A 347 7.31 6.60 -8.79
C LEU A 347 8.84 6.59 -8.68
N LEU A 348 9.45 7.52 -7.92
CA LEU A 348 10.92 7.62 -7.81
C LEU A 348 11.55 6.45 -7.06
N ILE A 349 10.85 5.88 -6.06
CA ILE A 349 11.35 4.70 -5.34
C ILE A 349 11.60 3.51 -6.28
N ARG A 350 10.89 3.49 -7.42
CA ARG A 350 11.00 2.49 -8.49
C ARG A 350 11.80 2.99 -9.69
N SER A 351 12.56 4.07 -9.51
CA SER A 351 13.41 4.61 -10.57
C SER A 351 14.30 3.55 -11.19
N LEU A 352 14.47 3.64 -12.49
CA LEU A 352 15.10 2.67 -13.39
C LEU A 352 14.42 1.28 -13.45
N GLY A 353 13.44 0.98 -12.61
CA GLY A 353 12.65 -0.26 -12.74
C GLY A 353 11.76 -0.25 -13.98
N TYR A 354 11.13 0.89 -14.29
CA TYR A 354 10.33 1.05 -15.52
C TYR A 354 11.19 1.10 -16.77
N GLU A 355 12.35 1.75 -16.70
CA GLU A 355 13.34 1.87 -17.76
C GLU A 355 14.09 0.55 -17.99
N GLY A 356 14.07 -0.38 -17.03
CA GLY A 356 14.57 -1.73 -17.20
C GLY A 356 14.02 -2.45 -18.44
N ASN A 357 12.87 -2.00 -18.99
CA ASN A 357 12.30 -2.52 -20.24
C ASN A 357 13.09 -2.14 -21.49
N TYR A 358 13.89 -1.08 -21.45
CA TYR A 358 14.72 -0.57 -22.55
C TYR A 358 16.12 -0.14 -22.07
N ILE A 359 16.60 -0.76 -21.00
CA ILE A 359 17.88 -0.44 -20.38
C ILE A 359 19.07 -0.64 -21.34
N ASP A 360 19.01 -1.62 -22.23
CA ASP A 360 20.05 -1.90 -23.22
C ASP A 360 20.27 -0.71 -24.15
N VAL A 361 19.18 -0.05 -24.60
CA VAL A 361 19.25 1.14 -25.45
C VAL A 361 19.84 2.33 -24.67
N LEU A 362 19.46 2.49 -23.41
CA LEU A 362 20.01 3.54 -22.55
C LEU A 362 21.51 3.36 -22.30
N MET A 363 22.01 2.12 -22.26
CA MET A 363 23.43 1.84 -22.03
C MET A 363 24.31 2.06 -23.24
N MET A 364 23.75 2.22 -24.45
CA MET A 364 24.53 2.53 -25.66
C MET A 364 25.16 3.92 -25.62
N HIS A 365 24.59 4.86 -24.87
CA HIS A 365 25.08 6.24 -24.77
C HIS A 365 25.75 6.53 -23.43
N LYS A 366 26.96 7.07 -23.46
CA LYS A 366 27.84 7.27 -22.29
C LYS A 366 27.21 8.12 -21.16
N HIS A 367 26.43 9.14 -21.50
CA HIS A 367 25.86 10.10 -20.53
C HIS A 367 24.36 9.94 -20.30
N SER A 368 23.71 8.98 -20.96
CA SER A 368 22.25 8.82 -20.97
C SER A 368 21.65 8.66 -19.55
N ILE A 369 22.33 7.94 -18.66
CA ILE A 369 21.85 7.71 -17.29
C ILE A 369 21.91 9.00 -16.46
N SER A 370 22.99 9.80 -16.55
CA SER A 370 23.10 11.06 -15.81
C SER A 370 22.06 12.08 -16.28
N ASP A 371 21.85 12.17 -17.59
CA ASP A 371 20.88 13.08 -18.19
C ASP A 371 19.45 12.66 -17.92
N LEU A 372 19.17 11.34 -17.93
CA LEU A 372 17.89 10.79 -17.52
C LEU A 372 17.57 11.10 -16.06
N LEU A 373 18.54 10.93 -15.14
CA LEU A 373 18.32 11.22 -13.71
C LEU A 373 18.09 12.70 -13.46
N ARG A 374 18.83 13.60 -14.16
CA ARG A 374 18.61 15.05 -14.12
C ARG A 374 17.22 15.41 -14.64
N ALA A 375 16.81 14.85 -15.75
CA ALA A 375 15.49 15.08 -16.33
C ALA A 375 14.37 14.61 -15.41
N LYS A 376 14.54 13.44 -14.77
CA LYS A 376 13.60 12.96 -13.75
C LYS A 376 13.49 13.93 -12.59
N TYR A 377 14.62 14.41 -12.06
CA TYR A 377 14.61 15.35 -10.96
C TYR A 377 13.83 16.63 -11.33
N VAL A 378 14.12 17.24 -12.48
CA VAL A 378 13.40 18.42 -12.96
C VAL A 378 11.92 18.14 -13.15
N PHE A 379 11.57 17.00 -13.75
CA PHE A 379 10.18 16.60 -13.95
C PHE A 379 9.41 16.53 -12.63
N TYR A 380 9.94 15.84 -11.63
CA TYR A 380 9.26 15.69 -10.33
C TYR A 380 9.22 17.00 -9.54
N CYS A 381 10.21 17.88 -9.67
CA CYS A 381 10.15 19.23 -9.12
C CYS A 381 9.00 20.05 -9.75
N CYS A 382 8.80 19.95 -11.08
CA CYS A 382 7.67 20.62 -11.74
C CYS A 382 6.32 20.04 -11.30
N VAL A 383 6.21 18.73 -11.15
CA VAL A 383 4.98 18.06 -10.69
C VAL A 383 4.59 18.50 -9.27
N LEU A 384 5.54 18.89 -8.44
CA LEU A 384 5.32 19.34 -7.07
C LEU A 384 4.53 20.66 -6.98
N ILE A 385 4.48 21.43 -8.08
CA ILE A 385 3.64 22.64 -8.17
C ILE A 385 2.16 22.31 -7.99
N VAL A 386 1.71 21.11 -8.43
CA VAL A 386 0.31 20.71 -8.35
C VAL A 386 -0.20 20.59 -6.90
N PRO A 387 0.43 19.80 -6.01
CA PRO A 387 0.02 19.76 -4.61
C PRO A 387 0.25 21.09 -3.88
N PHE A 388 1.27 21.88 -4.28
CA PHE A 388 1.47 23.22 -3.73
C PHE A 388 0.24 24.12 -3.99
N CYS A 389 -0.21 24.19 -5.24
CA CYS A 389 -1.40 24.96 -5.60
C CYS A 389 -2.68 24.40 -4.95
N ALA A 390 -2.79 23.08 -4.83
CA ALA A 390 -3.94 22.45 -4.19
C ALA A 390 -4.06 22.77 -2.69
N MET A 391 -2.94 23.00 -1.98
CA MET A 391 -2.94 23.32 -0.55
C MET A 391 -3.03 24.83 -0.26
N LEU A 392 -2.90 25.70 -1.26
CA LEU A 392 -3.04 27.16 -1.05
C LEU A 392 -4.36 27.58 -0.39
N PRO A 393 -5.53 26.97 -0.70
CA PRO A 393 -6.78 27.31 -0.02
C PRO A 393 -6.71 27.18 1.51
N ILE A 394 -5.96 26.21 2.05
CA ILE A 394 -5.79 26.01 3.49
C ILE A 394 -5.04 27.19 4.12
N VAL A 395 -4.08 27.74 3.39
CA VAL A 395 -3.33 28.94 3.80
C VAL A 395 -4.26 30.17 3.80
N PHE A 396 -5.11 30.33 2.77
CA PHE A 396 -6.08 31.42 2.72
C PHE A 396 -7.14 31.35 3.82
N LEU A 397 -7.48 30.15 4.28
CA LEU A 397 -8.36 29.94 5.43
C LEU A 397 -7.66 30.24 6.79
N GLY A 398 -6.35 30.52 6.78
CA GLY A 398 -5.60 30.87 7.99
C GLY A 398 -5.13 29.69 8.85
N TYR A 399 -5.41 28.44 8.44
CA TYR A 399 -5.00 27.27 9.22
C TYR A 399 -3.51 26.95 9.10
N TRP A 400 -2.91 27.24 7.93
CA TRP A 400 -1.49 26.99 7.68
C TRP A 400 -0.74 28.26 7.31
N SER A 401 0.51 28.34 7.75
CA SER A 401 1.41 29.41 7.33
C SER A 401 1.92 29.14 5.91
N LEU A 402 1.90 30.17 5.05
CA LEU A 402 2.54 30.11 3.73
C LEU A 402 4.02 29.77 3.84
N TYR A 403 4.68 30.24 4.88
CA TYR A 403 6.08 29.95 5.16
C TYR A 403 6.33 28.45 5.40
N MET A 404 5.46 27.80 6.18
CA MET A 404 5.48 26.35 6.37
C MET A 404 5.34 25.60 5.02
N LEU A 405 4.39 26.03 4.18
CA LEU A 405 4.14 25.37 2.90
C LEU A 405 5.36 25.46 1.97
N ILE A 406 5.99 26.65 1.89
CA ILE A 406 7.21 26.86 1.11
C ILE A 406 8.38 26.04 1.67
N ALA A 407 8.59 26.06 2.99
CA ALA A 407 9.67 25.32 3.63
C ALA A 407 9.56 23.80 3.36
N MET A 408 8.35 23.24 3.50
CA MET A 408 8.10 21.80 3.26
C MET A 408 8.23 21.43 1.77
N SER A 409 7.81 22.29 0.85
CA SER A 409 7.97 22.03 -0.58
C SER A 409 9.44 22.00 -1.00
N ILE A 410 10.26 22.95 -0.54
CA ILE A 410 11.70 23.00 -0.84
C ILE A 410 12.44 21.83 -0.16
N TYR A 411 12.07 21.47 1.06
CA TYR A 411 12.61 20.31 1.75
C TYR A 411 12.30 19.02 0.97
N THR A 412 11.10 18.88 0.42
CA THR A 412 10.71 17.74 -0.42
C THR A 412 11.55 17.68 -1.69
N MET A 413 11.71 18.81 -2.41
CA MET A 413 12.55 18.88 -3.62
C MET A 413 14.01 18.51 -3.33
N GLY A 414 14.53 18.91 -2.17
CA GLY A 414 15.90 18.66 -1.78
C GLY A 414 16.09 17.29 -1.13
N PHE A 415 15.83 17.22 0.15
CA PHE A 415 16.23 16.11 1.00
C PHE A 415 15.42 14.82 0.72
N GLN A 416 14.11 14.90 0.55
CA GLN A 416 13.31 13.71 0.31
C GLN A 416 13.60 13.11 -1.06
N TYR A 417 13.72 13.93 -2.10
CA TYR A 417 14.11 13.43 -3.42
C TYR A 417 15.53 12.88 -3.43
N PHE A 418 16.46 13.47 -2.68
CA PHE A 418 17.80 12.88 -2.48
C PHE A 418 17.72 11.44 -1.96
N ILE A 419 16.92 11.18 -0.91
CA ILE A 419 16.74 9.83 -0.36
C ILE A 419 16.13 8.89 -1.40
N LEU A 420 15.07 9.32 -2.09
CA LEU A 420 14.38 8.51 -3.08
C LEU A 420 15.28 8.14 -4.27
N PHE A 421 16.11 9.08 -4.74
CA PHE A 421 17.05 8.80 -5.82
C PHE A 421 18.18 7.84 -5.41
N GLN A 422 18.54 7.73 -4.13
CA GLN A 422 19.48 6.69 -3.69
C GLN A 422 18.99 5.28 -4.01
N MET A 423 17.67 5.08 -4.12
CA MET A 423 17.09 3.79 -4.50
C MET A 423 17.52 3.31 -5.88
N VAL A 424 17.95 4.20 -6.78
CA VAL A 424 18.54 3.86 -8.08
C VAL A 424 19.75 2.92 -7.94
N ARG A 425 20.52 3.06 -6.85
CA ARG A 425 21.68 2.19 -6.57
C ARG A 425 21.28 0.77 -6.23
N PHE A 426 20.10 0.58 -5.67
CA PHE A 426 19.67 -0.68 -5.09
C PHE A 426 18.60 -1.40 -5.93
N ASN A 427 17.91 -0.68 -6.81
CA ASN A 427 16.90 -1.29 -7.67
C ASN A 427 17.55 -2.23 -8.69
N ARG A 428 17.07 -3.49 -8.67
CA ARG A 428 17.50 -4.58 -9.58
C ARG A 428 16.32 -5.29 -10.23
N GLN A 429 15.09 -4.79 -10.02
CA GLN A 429 13.90 -5.45 -10.52
C GLN A 429 13.27 -4.64 -11.63
N ARG A 430 13.01 -5.31 -12.75
CA ARG A 430 12.25 -4.76 -13.87
C ARG A 430 10.79 -4.63 -13.48
N MET A 431 10.21 -3.45 -13.74
CA MET A 431 8.79 -3.18 -13.53
C MET A 431 8.04 -3.24 -14.85
N LEU A 432 6.98 -4.03 -14.90
CA LEU A 432 6.14 -4.13 -16.08
C LEU A 432 5.29 -2.87 -16.26
N LEU A 433 5.30 -2.30 -17.47
CA LEU A 433 4.63 -1.03 -17.77
C LEU A 433 3.11 -1.14 -17.86
N ASP A 434 2.60 -2.28 -18.37
CA ASP A 434 1.19 -2.47 -18.71
C ASP A 434 0.41 -3.39 -17.76
N VAL A 435 0.97 -3.64 -16.58
CA VAL A 435 0.33 -4.53 -15.60
C VAL A 435 -0.71 -3.78 -14.77
N ARG A 436 -1.82 -4.44 -14.44
CA ARG A 436 -2.81 -3.89 -13.50
C ARG A 436 -2.16 -3.77 -12.11
N LEU A 437 -2.48 -2.70 -11.35
CA LEU A 437 -2.04 -2.52 -9.96
C LEU A 437 -2.37 -3.73 -9.07
N THR A 438 -3.44 -4.41 -9.41
CA THR A 438 -3.90 -5.63 -8.76
C THR A 438 -3.15 -6.88 -9.22
N ALA A 439 -2.37 -6.80 -10.29
CA ALA A 439 -1.62 -7.96 -10.76
C ALA A 439 -0.39 -8.21 -9.87
N ALA A 440 -0.09 -9.47 -9.74
CA ALA A 440 0.95 -10.02 -8.89
C ALA A 440 2.34 -9.38 -9.03
N SER A 441 2.68 -8.91 -10.23
CA SER A 441 3.98 -8.32 -10.55
C SER A 441 4.10 -6.84 -10.18
N ALA A 442 2.99 -6.16 -9.87
CA ALA A 442 3.01 -4.75 -9.53
C ALA A 442 3.57 -4.47 -8.12
N ASN A 443 3.49 -5.46 -7.23
CA ASN A 443 3.82 -5.32 -5.80
C ASN A 443 5.05 -6.14 -5.37
N ALA A 444 6.05 -6.30 -6.23
CA ALA A 444 7.35 -6.77 -5.78
C ALA A 444 8.03 -5.67 -4.93
N ASN A 445 7.55 -5.47 -3.71
CA ASN A 445 8.15 -4.53 -2.78
C ASN A 445 9.45 -5.12 -2.26
N ASN A 446 10.55 -4.44 -2.53
CA ASN A 446 11.82 -4.72 -1.86
C ASN A 446 11.76 -4.17 -0.43
N TYR A 447 12.29 -4.90 0.54
CA TYR A 447 12.40 -4.42 1.94
C TYR A 447 13.06 -3.04 2.02
N LEU A 448 14.04 -2.77 1.17
CA LEU A 448 14.70 -1.47 1.10
C LEU A 448 13.76 -0.35 0.66
N GLN A 449 12.80 -0.63 -0.23
CA GLN A 449 11.80 0.36 -0.65
C GLN A 449 10.86 0.72 0.51
N LEU A 450 10.47 -0.26 1.34
CA LEU A 450 9.68 -0.01 2.55
C LEU A 450 10.44 0.86 3.54
N VAL A 451 11.72 0.56 3.78
CA VAL A 451 12.59 1.37 4.66
C VAL A 451 12.72 2.79 4.12
N ALA A 452 12.99 2.95 2.83
CA ALA A 452 13.11 4.27 2.22
C ALA A 452 11.80 5.08 2.32
N GLN A 453 10.64 4.45 2.11
CA GLN A 453 9.35 5.10 2.31
C GLN A 453 9.16 5.55 3.75
N PHE A 454 9.45 4.68 4.71
CA PHE A 454 9.34 5.04 6.12
C PHE A 454 10.24 6.22 6.47
N VAL A 455 11.51 6.19 6.06
CA VAL A 455 12.46 7.28 6.32
C VAL A 455 11.96 8.59 5.72
N VAL A 456 11.45 8.57 4.50
CA VAL A 456 10.95 9.76 3.79
C VAL A 456 9.76 10.40 4.50
N TYR A 457 8.89 9.63 5.17
CA TYR A 457 7.74 10.16 5.89
C TYR A 457 8.02 10.42 7.38
N ALA A 458 8.69 9.51 8.06
CA ALA A 458 8.90 9.59 9.50
C ALA A 458 9.95 10.61 9.91
N VAL A 459 11.07 10.68 9.17
CA VAL A 459 12.19 11.58 9.54
C VAL A 459 11.79 13.05 9.55
N PRO A 460 11.11 13.60 8.54
CA PRO A 460 10.74 15.02 8.58
C PRO A 460 9.74 15.33 9.69
N VAL A 461 8.79 14.45 9.96
CA VAL A 461 7.83 14.65 11.07
C VAL A 461 8.55 14.63 12.41
N ALA A 462 9.40 13.65 12.64
CA ALA A 462 10.19 13.56 13.86
C ALA A 462 11.14 14.77 14.02
N LEU A 463 11.79 15.18 12.94
CA LEU A 463 12.70 16.34 12.94
C LEU A 463 11.95 17.63 13.28
N VAL A 464 10.81 17.88 12.64
CA VAL A 464 10.02 19.09 12.92
C VAL A 464 9.44 19.05 14.32
N SER A 465 8.92 17.91 14.79
CA SER A 465 8.40 17.76 16.15
C SER A 465 9.49 17.98 17.21
N LEU A 466 10.68 17.43 16.98
CA LEU A 466 11.82 17.59 17.86
C LEU A 466 12.30 19.06 17.88
N LEU A 467 12.48 19.67 16.72
CA LEU A 467 12.92 21.07 16.64
C LEU A 467 11.92 22.02 17.28
N ASN A 468 10.63 21.77 17.10
CA ASN A 468 9.57 22.60 17.67
C ASN A 468 9.46 22.50 19.21
N SER A 469 10.00 21.43 19.81
CA SER A 469 10.07 21.32 21.28
C SER A 469 11.19 22.21 21.88
N PHE A 470 12.19 22.59 21.08
CA PHE A 470 13.32 23.43 21.52
C PHE A 470 13.27 24.85 20.99
N PHE A 471 12.66 25.07 19.82
CA PHE A 471 12.66 26.33 19.11
C PHE A 471 11.24 26.77 18.74
N SER A 472 11.08 28.04 18.40
CA SER A 472 9.82 28.53 17.84
C SER A 472 9.54 27.93 16.47
N SER A 473 8.26 27.86 16.08
CA SER A 473 7.84 27.31 14.78
C SER A 473 8.53 27.98 13.59
N THR A 474 8.77 29.29 13.67
CA THR A 474 9.46 30.05 12.60
C THR A 474 10.90 29.58 12.42
N VAL A 475 11.63 29.40 13.53
CA VAL A 475 13.02 28.92 13.49
C VAL A 475 13.09 27.50 12.98
N THR A 476 12.16 26.65 13.42
CA THR A 476 12.04 25.26 12.95
C THR A 476 11.87 25.19 11.42
N TYR A 477 10.95 25.98 10.86
CA TYR A 477 10.75 26.02 9.40
C TYR A 477 11.94 26.62 8.66
N SER A 478 12.66 27.58 9.26
CA SER A 478 13.89 28.13 8.69
C SER A 478 14.99 27.07 8.59
N ILE A 479 15.18 26.24 9.61
CA ILE A 479 16.16 25.14 9.60
C ILE A 479 15.81 24.12 8.51
N VAL A 480 14.55 23.72 8.44
CA VAL A 480 14.06 22.77 7.43
C VAL A 480 14.25 23.33 6.01
N LEU A 481 13.95 24.61 5.82
CA LEU A 481 14.17 25.32 4.56
C LEU A 481 15.64 25.31 4.16
N CYS A 482 16.55 25.65 5.08
CA CYS A 482 18.00 25.65 4.83
C CYS A 482 18.50 24.28 4.40
N VAL A 483 18.09 23.21 5.09
CA VAL A 483 18.44 21.84 4.69
C VAL A 483 17.93 21.53 3.28
N GLY A 484 16.71 21.92 2.98
CA GLY A 484 16.13 21.77 1.64
C GLY A 484 16.93 22.50 0.57
N ILE A 485 17.26 23.77 0.79
CA ILE A 485 18.03 24.60 -0.16
C ILE A 485 19.43 23.99 -0.41
N ILE A 486 20.14 23.58 0.64
CA ILE A 486 21.47 22.94 0.50
C ILE A 486 21.37 21.72 -0.40
N CYS A 487 20.39 20.87 -0.18
CA CYS A 487 20.18 19.67 -1.01
C CYS A 487 19.77 20.01 -2.45
N VAL A 488 18.97 21.07 -2.67
CA VAL A 488 18.59 21.54 -4.00
C VAL A 488 19.79 22.11 -4.73
N VAL A 489 20.62 22.95 -4.10
CA VAL A 489 21.81 23.54 -4.72
C VAL A 489 22.83 22.45 -5.08
N THR A 490 23.00 21.44 -4.24
CA THR A 490 23.93 20.34 -4.47
C THR A 490 23.38 19.23 -5.37
N HIS A 491 22.18 19.37 -5.96
CA HIS A 491 21.52 18.31 -6.73
C HIS A 491 22.38 17.74 -7.88
N ARG A 492 23.17 18.57 -8.56
CA ARG A 492 24.06 18.12 -9.63
C ARG A 492 25.15 17.17 -9.14
N LEU A 493 25.67 17.42 -7.92
CA LEU A 493 26.75 16.62 -7.33
C LEU A 493 26.25 15.22 -6.92
N TRP A 494 25.15 15.16 -6.18
CA TRP A 494 24.66 13.88 -5.72
C TRP A 494 23.99 13.04 -6.84
N LEU A 495 23.36 13.66 -7.86
CA LEU A 495 22.87 12.94 -9.04
C LEU A 495 24.02 12.34 -9.85
N ALA A 496 25.12 13.10 -10.06
CA ALA A 496 26.32 12.58 -10.73
C ALA A 496 26.95 11.42 -9.96
N ASN A 497 26.93 11.49 -8.62
CA ASN A 497 27.45 10.44 -7.75
C ASN A 497 26.60 9.15 -7.85
N ILE A 498 25.28 9.29 -7.89
CA ILE A 498 24.35 8.16 -8.09
C ILE A 498 24.56 7.54 -9.49
N ALA A 499 24.70 8.38 -10.54
CA ALA A 499 24.96 7.88 -11.88
C ALA A 499 26.28 7.12 -11.97
N ARG A 500 27.35 7.63 -11.36
CA ARG A 500 28.66 6.94 -11.28
C ARG A 500 28.53 5.59 -10.56
N ALA A 501 27.89 5.57 -9.37
CA ALA A 501 27.67 4.34 -8.61
C ALA A 501 26.78 3.32 -9.36
N PHE A 502 25.87 3.78 -10.21
CA PHE A 502 25.09 2.90 -11.08
C PHE A 502 25.99 2.29 -12.17
N MET A 503 26.85 3.08 -12.78
CA MET A 503 27.74 2.64 -13.88
C MET A 503 28.81 1.65 -13.40
N THR A 504 29.30 1.72 -12.16
CA THR A 504 30.22 0.71 -11.60
C THR A 504 29.60 -0.69 -11.49
N THR A 505 28.27 -0.77 -11.29
CA THR A 505 27.53 -2.03 -11.14
C THR A 505 26.64 -2.34 -12.37
N LYS A 506 26.93 -1.73 -13.54
CA LYS A 506 26.07 -1.80 -14.71
C LYS A 506 25.79 -3.22 -15.21
N HIS A 507 26.80 -4.09 -15.24
CA HIS A 507 26.68 -5.46 -15.75
C HIS A 507 25.74 -6.29 -14.90
N ASP A 508 25.91 -6.28 -13.58
CA ASP A 508 25.07 -7.02 -12.63
C ASP A 508 23.61 -6.53 -12.70
N LYS A 509 23.43 -5.22 -12.91
CA LYS A 509 22.08 -4.64 -13.00
C LYS A 509 21.39 -4.97 -14.30
N VAL A 510 22.09 -4.87 -15.44
CA VAL A 510 21.53 -5.25 -16.74
C VAL A 510 21.13 -6.72 -16.75
N GLU A 511 21.96 -7.61 -16.19
CA GLU A 511 21.62 -9.02 -16.03
C GLU A 511 20.39 -9.21 -15.12
N ALA A 512 20.31 -8.49 -14.02
CA ALA A 512 19.17 -8.56 -13.11
C ALA A 512 17.86 -8.02 -13.73
N PHE A 513 17.93 -7.00 -14.60
CA PHE A 513 16.78 -6.49 -15.35
C PHE A 513 16.32 -7.39 -16.50
N ARG A 514 17.19 -8.26 -17.01
CA ARG A 514 16.86 -9.24 -18.05
C ARG A 514 16.17 -10.49 -17.48
N LYS A 515 16.45 -10.84 -16.24
CA LYS A 515 15.76 -11.90 -15.47
C LYS A 515 14.37 -11.44 -15.02
#